data_e538ca8f6adc033bffc08aabf1d12fae
#
_entry.id   e538ca8f6adc033bffc08aabf1d12fae
#
_cell.length_a   1.000
_cell.length_b   1.000
_cell.length_c   1.000
_cell.angle_alpha   90.00
_cell.angle_beta   90.00
_cell.angle_gamma   90.00
#
_symmetry.space_group_name_H-M   'P 1'
#
loop_
_entity.id
_entity.type
_entity.pdbx_description
1 polymer ?
#
loop_
_entity_poly.entity_id
_entity_poly.type
_entity_poly.pdbx_seq_one_letter_code
_entity_poly.pdbx_strand_id
1 'polypeptide(L)'
;ALNLDSYDIETEQECLTANADGLQICVYADGMIEIWFEDGQTLPEGYSFTFFDTTDAEAEQALDYLSQEYSELIGFSEPEKVLSGSYIIWNDYDGAGNYVTEPRFEREYALYDSSGDDLEDILNYKYNCVRFYPDDNGKLSLIRIYNGLSCAENLGDYPIISTDEAYELLLKGHYITSVPYAITDAELICKVELVYRNSRTEKTFLPYYRFYVELPEMRQENGLTDYGAYYVPAIQEEYIRNMPLWDGNIN
;
A
#
# COMPACT_ATOMS: atom_id res chain seq x y z
N ALA A 1 10.90 -22.39 2.16
CA ALA A 1 9.64 -22.25 2.90
C ALA A 1 9.85 -22.52 4.39
N LEU A 2 8.89 -22.14 5.22
CA LEU A 2 8.97 -22.23 6.67
C LEU A 2 9.02 -23.69 7.11
N ASN A 3 10.07 -24.08 7.83
CA ASN A 3 10.28 -25.46 8.29
C ASN A 3 9.77 -25.58 9.73
N LEU A 4 8.46 -25.80 9.91
CA LEU A 4 7.80 -25.89 11.21
C LEU A 4 7.69 -27.35 11.66
N ASP A 5 8.58 -27.81 12.54
CA ASP A 5 8.53 -29.17 13.11
C ASP A 5 7.51 -29.29 14.26
N SER A 6 7.26 -28.19 14.99
CA SER A 6 6.24 -28.08 16.05
C SER A 6 5.83 -26.63 16.25
N TYR A 7 4.57 -26.42 16.64
CA TYR A 7 4.05 -25.08 16.92
C TYR A 7 2.91 -25.16 17.95
N ASP A 8 2.77 -24.09 18.73
CA ASP A 8 1.63 -23.88 19.62
C ASP A 8 0.67 -22.89 18.98
N ILE A 9 -0.63 -23.14 19.07
CA ILE A 9 -1.68 -22.23 18.55
C ILE A 9 -2.36 -21.54 19.70
N GLU A 10 -2.40 -20.22 19.64
CA GLU A 10 -3.13 -19.37 20.56
C GLU A 10 -4.18 -18.55 19.78
N THR A 11 -5.30 -18.28 20.44
CA THR A 11 -6.33 -17.40 19.86
C THR A 11 -6.31 -16.08 20.60
N GLU A 12 -5.89 -15.03 19.92
CA GLU A 12 -5.97 -13.67 20.39
C GLU A 12 -7.25 -13.00 19.88
N GLN A 13 -7.56 -11.78 20.39
CA GLN A 13 -8.82 -11.10 20.07
C GLN A 13 -9.02 -10.82 18.59
N GLU A 14 -7.92 -10.68 17.81
CA GLU A 14 -7.97 -10.25 16.40
C GLU A 14 -7.36 -11.26 15.43
N CYS A 15 -6.60 -12.25 15.90
CA CYS A 15 -5.93 -13.22 15.04
C CYS A 15 -5.75 -14.59 15.68
N LEU A 16 -5.47 -15.59 14.85
CA LEU A 16 -4.92 -16.87 15.25
C LEU A 16 -3.40 -16.79 15.17
N THR A 17 -2.72 -17.06 16.27
CA THR A 17 -1.27 -17.01 16.36
C THR A 17 -0.70 -18.41 16.49
N ALA A 18 0.28 -18.73 15.66
CA ALA A 18 1.09 -19.93 15.76
C ALA A 18 2.53 -19.55 16.09
N ASN A 19 3.06 -20.07 17.20
CA ASN A 19 4.43 -19.83 17.63
C ASN A 19 5.29 -21.07 17.41
N ALA A 20 6.45 -20.87 16.81
CA ALA A 20 7.50 -21.85 16.64
C ALA A 20 8.85 -21.21 17.01
N ASP A 21 9.92 -22.00 17.12
CA ASP A 21 11.24 -21.51 17.52
C ASP A 21 11.75 -20.41 16.56
N GLY A 22 11.82 -19.18 17.06
CA GLY A 22 12.25 -18.00 16.32
C GLY A 22 11.25 -17.45 15.27
N LEU A 23 10.01 -17.97 15.25
CA LEU A 23 8.99 -17.60 14.27
C LEU A 23 7.62 -17.45 14.91
N GLN A 24 6.89 -16.40 14.54
CA GLN A 24 5.49 -16.22 14.86
C GLN A 24 4.67 -16.00 13.59
N ILE A 25 3.57 -16.71 13.45
CA ILE A 25 2.61 -16.54 12.34
C ILE A 25 1.29 -16.08 12.91
N CYS A 26 0.78 -14.94 12.42
CA CYS A 26 -0.54 -14.41 12.76
C CYS A 26 -1.45 -14.46 11.54
N VAL A 27 -2.64 -15.05 11.70
CA VAL A 27 -3.67 -15.09 10.66
C VAL A 27 -4.87 -14.27 11.12
N TYR A 28 -5.17 -13.22 10.41
CA TYR A 28 -6.25 -12.27 10.72
C TYR A 28 -7.58 -12.66 10.07
N ALA A 29 -8.67 -12.17 10.62
CA ALA A 29 -10.02 -12.49 10.14
C ALA A 29 -10.32 -11.95 8.73
N ASP A 30 -9.61 -10.93 8.28
CA ASP A 30 -9.70 -10.36 6.93
C ASP A 30 -8.84 -11.10 5.87
N GLY A 31 -8.20 -12.20 6.27
CA GLY A 31 -7.34 -13.02 5.42
C GLY A 31 -5.88 -12.55 5.36
N MET A 32 -5.51 -11.47 6.04
CA MET A 32 -4.11 -11.06 6.14
C MET A 32 -3.31 -12.06 6.97
N ILE A 33 -2.07 -12.32 6.56
CA ILE A 33 -1.12 -13.19 7.26
C ILE A 33 0.15 -12.39 7.52
N GLU A 34 0.64 -12.45 8.76
CA GLU A 34 1.93 -11.92 9.15
C GLU A 34 2.85 -13.06 9.61
N ILE A 35 4.09 -13.01 9.16
CA ILE A 35 5.14 -13.96 9.53
C ILE A 35 6.31 -13.17 10.08
N TRP A 36 6.47 -13.21 11.38
CA TRP A 36 7.50 -12.52 12.13
C TRP A 36 8.69 -13.43 12.39
N PHE A 37 9.90 -12.93 12.15
CA PHE A 37 11.15 -13.59 12.45
C PHE A 37 11.80 -12.91 13.66
N GLU A 38 11.88 -13.58 14.79
CA GLU A 38 12.34 -13.02 16.07
C GLU A 38 13.77 -12.42 15.97
N ASP A 39 14.69 -13.12 15.33
CA ASP A 39 16.06 -12.68 15.13
C ASP A 39 16.33 -12.10 13.72
N GLY A 40 15.28 -11.97 12.90
CA GLY A 40 15.36 -11.63 11.49
C GLY A 40 16.07 -12.70 10.64
N GLN A 41 15.75 -12.74 9.35
CA GLN A 41 16.43 -13.62 8.39
C GLN A 41 17.48 -12.84 7.63
N THR A 42 18.73 -13.27 7.70
CA THR A 42 19.83 -12.61 6.99
C THR A 42 19.78 -12.97 5.51
N LEU A 43 19.74 -11.96 4.64
CA LEU A 43 19.91 -12.16 3.20
C LEU A 43 21.36 -12.58 2.90
N PRO A 44 21.63 -13.25 1.77
CA PRO A 44 22.98 -13.62 1.38
C PRO A 44 23.93 -12.41 1.29
N GLU A 45 25.22 -12.68 1.40
CA GLU A 45 26.25 -11.64 1.28
C GLU A 45 26.15 -10.89 -0.06
N GLY A 46 26.20 -9.56 0.00
CA GLY A 46 26.09 -8.68 -1.18
C GLY A 46 24.70 -8.14 -1.45
N TYR A 47 23.69 -8.56 -0.69
CA TYR A 47 22.36 -7.94 -0.77
C TYR A 47 22.23 -6.76 0.21
N SER A 48 21.63 -5.67 -0.24
CA SER A 48 21.20 -4.55 0.59
C SER A 48 19.68 -4.56 0.72
N PHE A 49 19.20 -4.59 1.97
CA PHE A 49 17.77 -4.68 2.26
C PHE A 49 17.46 -3.84 3.49
N THR A 50 17.24 -2.53 3.29
CA THR A 50 16.96 -1.57 4.37
C THR A 50 15.83 -0.65 3.98
N PHE A 51 15.14 -0.05 4.94
CA PHE A 51 14.08 0.94 4.67
C PHE A 51 14.62 2.19 3.98
N PHE A 52 15.83 2.60 4.37
CA PHE A 52 16.49 3.79 3.87
C PHE A 52 17.73 3.39 3.07
N ASP A 53 18.50 4.19 2.56
CA ASP A 53 19.85 3.95 2.02
C ASP A 53 20.03 2.80 0.99
N THR A 54 18.94 2.22 0.48
CA THR A 54 18.96 1.18 -0.56
C THR A 54 18.61 1.80 -1.91
N THR A 55 19.45 1.60 -2.92
CA THR A 55 19.19 2.03 -4.30
C THR A 55 18.11 1.17 -4.96
N ASP A 56 17.50 1.64 -6.06
CA ASP A 56 16.50 0.86 -6.81
C ASP A 56 17.07 -0.48 -7.28
N ALA A 57 18.30 -0.50 -7.79
CA ALA A 57 18.93 -1.73 -8.27
C ALA A 57 19.19 -2.75 -7.15
N GLU A 58 19.60 -2.30 -5.96
CA GLU A 58 19.76 -3.14 -4.78
C GLU A 58 18.40 -3.67 -4.28
N ALA A 59 17.37 -2.83 -4.29
CA ALA A 59 16.02 -3.21 -3.91
C ALA A 59 15.44 -4.26 -4.88
N GLU A 60 15.62 -4.08 -6.20
CA GLU A 60 15.26 -5.09 -7.19
C GLU A 60 15.94 -6.41 -6.95
N GLN A 61 17.26 -6.39 -6.71
CA GLN A 61 18.02 -7.60 -6.42
C GLN A 61 17.53 -8.31 -5.15
N ALA A 62 17.23 -7.57 -4.10
CA ALA A 62 16.68 -8.13 -2.86
C ALA A 62 15.30 -8.75 -3.10
N LEU A 63 14.41 -8.08 -3.86
CA LEU A 63 13.09 -8.61 -4.20
C LEU A 63 13.16 -9.85 -5.08
N ASP A 64 14.09 -9.93 -6.04
CA ASP A 64 14.33 -11.14 -6.85
C ASP A 64 14.70 -12.33 -5.96
N TYR A 65 15.59 -12.12 -5.01
CA TYR A 65 15.95 -13.16 -4.04
C TYR A 65 14.77 -13.58 -3.17
N LEU A 66 14.06 -12.62 -2.57
CA LEU A 66 12.92 -12.88 -1.69
C LEU A 66 11.76 -13.56 -2.44
N SER A 67 11.49 -13.14 -3.66
CA SER A 67 10.48 -13.77 -4.53
C SER A 67 10.81 -15.24 -4.79
N GLN A 68 12.07 -15.55 -5.06
CA GLN A 68 12.51 -16.92 -5.31
C GLN A 68 12.51 -17.78 -4.03
N GLU A 69 13.07 -17.25 -2.94
CA GLU A 69 13.21 -17.95 -1.66
C GLU A 69 11.86 -18.31 -1.06
N TYR A 70 10.88 -17.40 -1.17
CA TYR A 70 9.54 -17.58 -0.61
C TYR A 70 8.47 -17.93 -1.65
N SER A 71 8.87 -18.35 -2.86
CA SER A 71 7.94 -18.64 -3.97
C SER A 71 6.84 -19.65 -3.61
N GLU A 72 7.17 -20.71 -2.90
CA GLU A 72 6.19 -21.71 -2.45
C GLU A 72 5.19 -21.17 -1.42
N LEU A 73 5.61 -20.21 -0.60
CA LEU A 73 4.76 -19.56 0.39
C LEU A 73 3.85 -18.51 -0.27
N ILE A 74 4.40 -17.76 -1.21
CA ILE A 74 3.72 -16.67 -1.91
C ILE A 74 2.70 -17.23 -2.90
N GLY A 75 3.05 -18.26 -3.66
CA GLY A 75 2.18 -18.96 -4.60
C GLY A 75 1.79 -18.14 -5.84
N PHE A 76 2.47 -17.03 -6.13
CA PHE A 76 2.22 -16.21 -7.33
C PHE A 76 2.71 -16.94 -8.59
N SER A 77 1.94 -16.80 -9.67
CA SER A 77 2.24 -17.38 -10.98
C SER A 77 3.17 -16.49 -11.78
N GLU A 78 2.91 -15.20 -11.79
CA GLU A 78 3.65 -14.16 -12.50
C GLU A 78 3.97 -13.00 -11.55
N PRO A 79 4.93 -13.19 -10.61
CA PRO A 79 5.22 -12.18 -9.60
C PRO A 79 5.84 -10.92 -10.20
N GLU A 80 5.15 -9.81 -10.05
CA GLU A 80 5.64 -8.47 -10.41
C GLU A 80 6.17 -7.73 -9.19
N LYS A 81 7.32 -7.07 -9.37
CA LYS A 81 7.99 -6.29 -8.33
C LYS A 81 7.45 -4.88 -8.26
N VAL A 82 7.20 -4.43 -7.06
CA VAL A 82 6.84 -3.04 -6.80
C VAL A 82 7.93 -2.38 -5.98
N LEU A 83 8.64 -1.48 -6.62
CA LEU A 83 9.56 -0.57 -5.97
C LEU A 83 8.86 0.77 -5.80
N SER A 84 8.28 0.95 -4.65
CA SER A 84 7.66 2.21 -4.25
C SER A 84 8.27 2.71 -2.94
N GLY A 85 7.78 3.83 -2.49
CA GLY A 85 8.14 4.39 -1.21
C GLY A 85 7.54 5.77 -1.05
N SER A 86 7.76 6.33 0.11
CA SER A 86 7.30 7.68 0.43
C SER A 86 8.34 8.43 1.23
N TYR A 87 8.31 9.76 1.13
CA TYR A 87 9.08 10.58 2.06
C TYR A 87 8.36 10.62 3.40
N ILE A 88 9.09 10.27 4.45
CA ILE A 88 8.66 10.45 5.83
C ILE A 88 9.50 11.52 6.50
N ILE A 89 8.94 12.17 7.50
CA ILE A 89 9.68 13.08 8.37
C ILE A 89 10.35 12.26 9.46
N TRP A 90 11.64 12.10 9.34
CA TRP A 90 12.45 11.41 10.34
C TRP A 90 12.89 12.42 11.41
N ASN A 91 12.66 12.04 12.65
CA ASN A 91 13.02 12.84 13.81
C ASN A 91 14.10 12.12 14.62
N ASP A 92 15.23 12.75 14.82
CA ASP A 92 16.34 12.18 15.56
C ASP A 92 17.10 13.26 16.34
N TYR A 93 18.10 12.85 17.09
CA TYR A 93 19.04 13.74 17.75
C TYR A 93 20.41 13.62 17.07
N ASP A 94 21.01 14.74 16.72
CA ASP A 94 22.38 14.75 16.19
C ASP A 94 23.41 14.33 17.26
N GLY A 95 24.66 14.09 16.85
CA GLY A 95 25.75 13.72 17.76
C GLY A 95 26.06 14.76 18.83
N ALA A 96 25.48 15.98 18.77
CA ALA A 96 25.58 17.03 19.75
C ALA A 96 24.34 17.12 20.67
N GLY A 97 23.32 16.26 20.43
CA GLY A 97 22.09 16.19 21.20
C GLY A 97 21.03 17.22 20.80
N ASN A 98 21.17 17.85 19.63
CA ASN A 98 20.11 18.72 19.09
C ASN A 98 19.07 17.90 18.35
N TYR A 99 17.80 18.29 18.49
CA TYR A 99 16.71 17.69 17.73
C TYR A 99 16.82 18.06 16.25
N VAL A 100 16.86 17.04 15.40
CA VAL A 100 16.99 17.20 13.95
C VAL A 100 15.78 16.55 13.29
N THR A 101 15.21 17.23 12.31
CA THR A 101 14.10 16.74 11.50
C THR A 101 14.53 16.77 10.04
N GLU A 102 14.53 15.62 9.40
CA GLU A 102 14.90 15.52 7.99
C GLU A 102 13.91 14.62 7.22
N PRO A 103 13.62 14.93 5.95
CA PRO A 103 12.87 14.02 5.11
C PRO A 103 13.77 12.87 4.69
N ARG A 104 13.30 11.64 4.91
CA ARG A 104 13.94 10.41 4.40
C ARG A 104 12.99 9.68 3.49
N PHE A 105 13.51 9.11 2.42
CA PHE A 105 12.74 8.24 1.53
C PHE A 105 12.70 6.84 2.13
N GLU A 106 11.52 6.41 2.58
CA GLU A 106 11.26 5.07 3.08
C GLU A 106 10.88 4.16 1.91
N ARG A 107 11.63 3.09 1.73
CA ARG A 107 11.45 2.11 0.67
C ARG A 107 10.39 1.08 1.03
N GLU A 108 9.50 0.77 0.11
CA GLU A 108 8.60 -0.38 0.19
C GLU A 108 9.09 -1.51 -0.71
N TYR A 109 9.04 -2.73 -0.20
CA TYR A 109 9.40 -3.96 -0.91
C TYR A 109 8.15 -4.81 -1.06
N ALA A 110 7.56 -4.87 -2.24
CA ALA A 110 6.33 -5.60 -2.46
C ALA A 110 6.35 -6.42 -3.77
N LEU A 111 5.56 -7.48 -3.75
CA LEU A 111 5.24 -8.31 -4.92
C LEU A 111 3.73 -8.44 -5.03
N TYR A 112 3.21 -8.53 -6.26
CA TYR A 112 1.84 -8.96 -6.53
C TYR A 112 1.83 -9.93 -7.71
N ASP A 113 0.75 -10.71 -7.87
CA ASP A 113 0.59 -11.63 -9.00
C ASP A 113 -0.03 -10.87 -10.17
N SER A 114 0.71 -10.74 -11.29
CA SER A 114 0.21 -10.08 -12.48
C SER A 114 -0.74 -11.00 -13.25
N SER A 115 -1.87 -10.47 -13.64
CA SER A 115 -2.85 -11.16 -14.48
C SER A 115 -2.73 -10.80 -15.95
N GLY A 116 -2.02 -9.71 -16.26
CA GLY A 116 -1.96 -9.10 -17.58
C GLY A 116 -3.19 -8.25 -17.92
N ASP A 117 -4.10 -8.04 -16.96
CA ASP A 117 -5.20 -7.07 -17.03
C ASP A 117 -4.95 -5.93 -16.05
N ASP A 118 -4.89 -4.70 -16.55
CA ASP A 118 -4.53 -3.52 -15.76
C ASP A 118 -5.44 -3.29 -14.54
N LEU A 119 -6.73 -3.60 -14.65
CA LEU A 119 -7.69 -3.40 -13.56
C LEU A 119 -7.53 -4.46 -12.47
N GLU A 120 -7.30 -5.70 -12.88
CA GLU A 120 -7.03 -6.80 -11.95
C GLU A 120 -5.67 -6.61 -11.27
N ASP A 121 -4.67 -6.15 -11.99
CA ASP A 121 -3.34 -5.85 -11.44
C ASP A 121 -3.40 -4.72 -10.38
N ILE A 122 -4.24 -3.69 -10.58
CA ILE A 122 -4.49 -2.66 -9.56
C ILE A 122 -5.10 -3.26 -8.30
N LEU A 123 -6.05 -4.20 -8.44
CA LEU A 123 -6.64 -4.91 -7.31
C LEU A 123 -5.60 -5.79 -6.60
N ASN A 124 -4.85 -6.57 -7.37
CA ASN A 124 -3.83 -7.46 -6.83
C ASN A 124 -2.75 -6.68 -6.09
N TYR A 125 -2.21 -5.61 -6.68
CA TYR A 125 -1.26 -4.72 -6.01
C TYR A 125 -1.78 -4.17 -4.69
N LYS A 126 -3.06 -3.87 -4.59
CA LYS A 126 -3.65 -3.25 -3.41
C LYS A 126 -4.05 -4.24 -2.32
N TYR A 127 -4.62 -5.38 -2.70
CA TYR A 127 -5.33 -6.29 -1.79
C TYR A 127 -4.82 -7.72 -1.77
N ASN A 128 -4.02 -8.13 -2.76
CA ASN A 128 -3.43 -9.46 -2.88
C ASN A 128 -1.93 -9.36 -3.12
N CYS A 129 -1.23 -8.61 -2.31
CA CYS A 129 0.20 -8.44 -2.45
C CYS A 129 0.96 -9.03 -1.25
N VAL A 130 2.24 -9.25 -1.43
CA VAL A 130 3.16 -9.62 -0.36
C VAL A 130 4.13 -8.48 -0.13
N ARG A 131 4.34 -8.10 1.11
CA ARG A 131 5.30 -7.06 1.51
C ARG A 131 6.36 -7.65 2.42
N PHE A 132 7.59 -7.22 2.20
CA PHE A 132 8.75 -7.62 2.99
C PHE A 132 9.28 -6.42 3.75
N TYR A 133 9.55 -6.63 5.03
CA TYR A 133 9.99 -5.56 5.93
C TYR A 133 11.37 -5.88 6.49
N PRO A 134 12.37 -5.02 6.25
CA PRO A 134 13.67 -5.13 6.90
C PRO A 134 13.59 -4.76 8.38
N ASP A 135 14.57 -5.22 9.16
CA ASP A 135 14.91 -4.62 10.44
C ASP A 135 16.00 -3.53 10.26
N ASP A 136 16.39 -2.90 11.35
CA ASP A 136 17.43 -1.86 11.36
C ASP A 136 18.83 -2.39 10.93
N ASN A 137 19.02 -3.70 10.88
CA ASN A 137 20.26 -4.37 10.48
C ASN A 137 20.21 -4.92 9.06
N GLY A 138 19.12 -4.67 8.32
CA GLY A 138 18.94 -5.16 6.97
C GLY A 138 18.58 -6.65 6.88
N LYS A 139 18.05 -7.23 7.95
CA LYS A 139 17.50 -8.59 7.93
C LYS A 139 16.00 -8.52 7.66
N LEU A 140 15.44 -9.56 7.06
CA LEU A 140 14.01 -9.72 6.92
C LEU A 140 13.38 -10.01 8.29
N SER A 141 12.59 -9.06 8.80
CA SER A 141 11.91 -9.16 10.08
C SER A 141 10.47 -9.62 9.98
N LEU A 142 9.80 -9.28 8.87
CA LEU A 142 8.38 -9.57 8.68
C LEU A 142 8.06 -9.79 7.20
N ILE A 143 7.28 -10.84 6.93
CA ILE A 143 6.55 -11.00 5.67
C ILE A 143 5.06 -10.75 5.97
N ARG A 144 4.44 -9.84 5.23
CA ARG A 144 3.00 -9.60 5.32
C ARG A 144 2.34 -9.96 4.01
N ILE A 145 1.40 -10.91 4.06
CA ILE A 145 0.65 -11.39 2.92
C ILE A 145 -0.76 -10.81 3.03
N TYR A 146 -1.13 -9.98 2.06
CA TYR A 146 -2.48 -9.45 1.92
C TYR A 146 -3.28 -10.40 1.04
N ASN A 147 -4.42 -10.83 1.52
CA ASN A 147 -5.32 -11.74 0.82
C ASN A 147 -6.78 -11.25 0.95
N GLY A 148 -6.96 -9.94 0.84
CA GLY A 148 -8.22 -9.26 1.09
C GLY A 148 -9.32 -9.59 0.08
N LEU A 149 -8.97 -10.12 -1.09
CA LEU A 149 -9.95 -10.55 -2.10
C LEU A 149 -10.39 -12.00 -1.95
N SER A 150 -9.74 -12.81 -1.12
CA SER A 150 -10.08 -14.23 -0.95
C SER A 150 -11.51 -14.49 -0.46
N CYS A 151 -12.08 -13.52 0.27
CA CYS A 151 -13.46 -13.55 0.77
C CYS A 151 -14.40 -12.61 -0.01
N ALA A 152 -13.91 -11.97 -1.09
CA ALA A 152 -14.71 -11.04 -1.88
C ALA A 152 -15.54 -11.81 -2.92
N GLU A 153 -16.76 -11.35 -3.17
CA GLU A 153 -17.65 -11.87 -4.22
C GLU A 153 -17.63 -10.88 -5.39
N ASN A 154 -17.42 -11.38 -6.60
CA ASN A 154 -17.52 -10.55 -7.80
C ASN A 154 -18.99 -10.19 -8.03
N LEU A 155 -19.32 -8.91 -7.98
CA LEU A 155 -20.68 -8.38 -8.17
C LEU A 155 -21.03 -8.16 -9.64
N GLY A 156 -20.06 -8.23 -10.54
CA GLY A 156 -20.22 -8.07 -11.99
C GLY A 156 -19.32 -6.98 -12.57
N ASP A 157 -19.30 -6.94 -13.89
CA ASP A 157 -18.54 -5.96 -14.66
C ASP A 157 -19.43 -4.74 -14.94
N TYR A 158 -18.93 -3.57 -14.60
CA TYR A 158 -19.61 -2.30 -14.79
C TYR A 158 -18.78 -1.39 -15.68
N PRO A 159 -19.41 -0.66 -16.64
CA PRO A 159 -18.69 0.28 -17.46
C PRO A 159 -18.18 1.45 -16.60
N ILE A 160 -16.93 1.84 -16.82
CA ILE A 160 -16.34 3.00 -16.19
C ILE A 160 -16.43 4.24 -17.09
N ILE A 161 -16.39 5.40 -16.48
CA ILE A 161 -16.29 6.69 -17.18
C ILE A 161 -14.84 6.92 -17.64
N SER A 162 -14.66 7.83 -18.57
CA SER A 162 -13.33 8.27 -18.98
C SER A 162 -12.68 9.17 -17.92
N THR A 163 -11.35 9.32 -17.99
CA THR A 163 -10.61 10.25 -17.13
C THR A 163 -11.08 11.69 -17.29
N ASP A 164 -11.46 12.11 -18.53
CA ASP A 164 -11.97 13.46 -18.81
C ASP A 164 -13.34 13.69 -18.14
N GLU A 165 -14.23 12.70 -18.17
CA GLU A 165 -15.52 12.77 -17.46
C GLU A 165 -15.32 12.82 -15.96
N ALA A 166 -14.37 12.04 -15.42
CA ALA A 166 -14.01 12.08 -14.00
C ALA A 166 -13.44 13.43 -13.59
N TYR A 167 -12.62 14.04 -14.43
CA TYR A 167 -12.10 15.39 -14.21
C TYR A 167 -13.21 16.45 -14.15
N GLU A 168 -14.19 16.35 -15.05
CA GLU A 168 -15.36 17.24 -15.02
C GLU A 168 -16.21 17.08 -13.76
N LEU A 169 -16.37 15.84 -13.26
CA LEU A 169 -17.05 15.54 -12.00
C LEU A 169 -16.26 16.10 -10.81
N LEU A 170 -14.93 15.95 -10.82
CA LEU A 170 -14.05 16.51 -9.81
C LEU A 170 -14.24 18.02 -9.66
N LEU A 171 -14.22 18.76 -10.78
CA LEU A 171 -14.40 20.22 -10.77
C LEU A 171 -15.81 20.66 -10.32
N LYS A 172 -16.81 19.79 -10.44
CA LYS A 172 -18.17 20.02 -9.94
C LYS A 172 -18.36 19.66 -8.47
N GLY A 173 -17.32 19.15 -7.80
CA GLY A 173 -17.35 18.75 -6.38
C GLY A 173 -17.85 17.33 -6.14
N HIS A 174 -18.00 16.50 -7.19
CA HIS A 174 -18.42 15.10 -7.06
C HIS A 174 -17.26 14.20 -6.68
N TYR A 175 -16.75 14.35 -5.46
CA TYR A 175 -15.64 13.57 -4.93
C TYR A 175 -15.75 13.36 -3.42
N ILE A 176 -15.01 12.42 -2.94
CA ILE A 176 -14.62 12.24 -1.53
C ILE A 176 -13.14 12.57 -1.40
N THR A 177 -12.69 13.02 -0.24
CA THR A 177 -11.32 13.51 -0.07
C THR A 177 -10.71 13.12 1.27
N SER A 178 -9.39 12.97 1.26
CA SER A 178 -8.59 12.74 2.46
C SER A 178 -8.21 14.03 3.22
N VAL A 179 -8.57 15.20 2.67
CA VAL A 179 -8.20 16.51 3.23
C VAL A 179 -9.40 17.46 3.22
N PRO A 180 -9.51 18.40 4.19
CA PRO A 180 -10.65 19.30 4.30
C PRO A 180 -10.50 20.55 3.41
N TYR A 181 -9.92 20.42 2.22
CA TYR A 181 -9.64 21.55 1.34
C TYR A 181 -10.40 21.41 0.03
N ALA A 182 -10.96 22.54 -0.45
CA ALA A 182 -11.51 22.59 -1.81
C ALA A 182 -10.39 22.70 -2.84
N ILE A 183 -10.64 22.20 -4.05
CA ILE A 183 -9.75 22.45 -5.18
C ILE A 183 -9.98 23.91 -5.63
N THR A 184 -8.98 24.76 -5.45
CA THR A 184 -9.06 26.19 -5.75
C THR A 184 -8.62 26.52 -7.17
N ASP A 185 -7.76 25.70 -7.74
CA ASP A 185 -7.21 25.86 -9.08
C ASP A 185 -7.00 24.48 -9.73
N ALA A 186 -7.46 24.34 -10.95
CA ALA A 186 -7.29 23.13 -11.74
C ALA A 186 -5.83 22.85 -12.12
N GLU A 187 -4.97 23.87 -12.16
CA GLU A 187 -3.53 23.71 -12.43
C GLU A 187 -2.79 22.98 -11.28
N LEU A 188 -3.40 22.92 -10.10
CA LEU A 188 -2.86 22.18 -8.97
C LEU A 188 -3.07 20.66 -9.06
N ILE A 189 -3.85 20.19 -10.01
CA ILE A 189 -4.09 18.76 -10.23
C ILE A 189 -2.87 18.19 -10.97
N CYS A 190 -2.07 17.37 -10.26
CA CYS A 190 -0.76 16.93 -10.76
C CYS A 190 -0.78 15.53 -11.34
N LYS A 191 -1.67 14.65 -10.85
CA LYS A 191 -1.68 13.23 -11.24
C LYS A 191 -3.07 12.66 -11.07
N VAL A 192 -3.41 11.68 -11.90
CA VAL A 192 -4.61 10.85 -11.76
C VAL A 192 -4.23 9.38 -11.87
N GLU A 193 -4.86 8.55 -11.06
CA GLU A 193 -4.70 7.09 -11.06
C GLU A 193 -6.08 6.43 -10.94
N LEU A 194 -6.27 5.29 -11.57
CA LEU A 194 -7.40 4.42 -11.29
C LEU A 194 -7.03 3.51 -10.11
N VAL A 195 -7.89 3.48 -9.09
CA VAL A 195 -7.67 2.70 -7.87
C VAL A 195 -8.97 2.08 -7.41
N TYR A 196 -8.90 0.94 -6.73
CA TYR A 196 -10.02 0.46 -5.95
C TYR A 196 -9.92 1.00 -4.52
N ARG A 197 -11.05 1.38 -3.96
CA ARG A 197 -11.12 1.90 -2.60
C ARG A 197 -12.08 1.05 -1.77
N ASN A 198 -11.65 0.73 -0.57
CA ASN A 198 -12.52 0.28 0.49
C ASN A 198 -12.24 1.11 1.76
N SER A 199 -13.23 1.24 2.60
CA SER A 199 -13.09 1.82 3.92
C SER A 199 -13.86 0.97 4.92
N ARG A 200 -13.73 1.27 6.21
CA ARG A 200 -14.51 0.57 7.27
C ARG A 200 -16.03 0.68 7.07
N THR A 201 -16.48 1.67 6.31
CA THR A 201 -17.89 1.92 6.01
C THR A 201 -18.33 1.42 4.64
N GLU A 202 -17.38 1.15 3.75
CA GLU A 202 -17.64 0.63 2.40
C GLU A 202 -17.60 -0.90 2.41
N LYS A 203 -18.68 -1.51 1.94
CA LYS A 203 -18.81 -2.97 1.87
C LYS A 203 -18.44 -3.53 0.50
N THR A 204 -18.08 -2.67 -0.43
CA THR A 204 -17.86 -3.02 -1.83
C THR A 204 -16.58 -2.35 -2.29
N PHE A 205 -15.71 -3.11 -2.94
CA PHE A 205 -14.57 -2.55 -3.66
C PHE A 205 -15.09 -1.90 -4.94
N LEU A 206 -15.03 -0.56 -4.99
CA LEU A 206 -15.42 0.21 -6.16
C LEU A 206 -14.20 0.89 -6.76
N PRO A 207 -14.11 0.97 -8.11
CA PRO A 207 -13.08 1.74 -8.76
C PRO A 207 -13.34 3.23 -8.63
N TYR A 208 -12.27 3.97 -8.39
CA TYR A 208 -12.24 5.43 -8.30
C TYR A 208 -11.08 5.98 -9.11
N TYR A 209 -11.26 7.14 -9.73
CA TYR A 209 -10.16 7.98 -10.15
C TYR A 209 -9.66 8.77 -8.94
N ARG A 210 -8.41 8.53 -8.54
CA ARG A 210 -7.72 9.27 -7.49
C ARG A 210 -6.89 10.39 -8.11
N PHE A 211 -7.29 11.62 -7.85
CA PHE A 211 -6.56 12.81 -8.26
C PHE A 211 -5.68 13.29 -7.13
N TYR A 212 -4.42 13.60 -7.44
CA TYR A 212 -3.50 14.25 -6.52
C TYR A 212 -3.48 15.74 -6.83
N VAL A 213 -3.80 16.53 -5.83
CA VAL A 213 -3.88 17.98 -5.92
C VAL A 213 -2.86 18.60 -5.00
N GLU A 214 -1.96 19.43 -5.53
CA GLU A 214 -0.98 20.16 -4.71
C GLU A 214 -1.69 21.05 -3.70
N LEU A 215 -1.16 21.08 -2.46
CA LEU A 215 -1.63 21.92 -1.38
C LEU A 215 -0.56 22.97 -1.04
N PRO A 216 -0.47 24.09 -1.79
CA PRO A 216 0.60 25.08 -1.61
C PRO A 216 0.64 25.69 -0.22
N GLU A 217 -0.54 25.75 0.45
CA GLU A 217 -0.70 26.30 1.80
C GLU A 217 -0.09 25.36 2.88
N MET A 218 0.11 24.09 2.53
CA MET A 218 0.66 23.05 3.42
C MET A 218 2.12 22.76 3.10
N ARG A 219 2.75 23.54 2.22
CA ARG A 219 4.14 23.31 1.82
C ARG A 219 5.05 23.32 3.04
N GLN A 220 5.82 22.25 3.19
CA GLN A 220 6.71 22.07 4.32
C GLN A 220 7.96 22.96 4.23
N GLU A 221 8.53 23.34 5.37
CA GLU A 221 9.76 24.15 5.43
C GLU A 221 10.96 23.47 4.74
N ASN A 222 10.98 22.14 4.70
CA ASN A 222 11.99 21.32 4.01
C ASN A 222 11.87 21.31 2.48
N GLY A 223 10.88 22.03 1.93
CA GLY A 223 10.64 22.14 0.48
C GLY A 223 9.83 21.02 -0.15
N LEU A 224 9.39 20.04 0.63
CA LEU A 224 8.44 19.01 0.14
C LEU A 224 7.08 19.66 -0.09
N THR A 225 6.39 19.16 -1.12
CA THR A 225 5.03 19.55 -1.46
C THR A 225 4.07 18.53 -0.91
N ASP A 226 3.05 18.99 -0.19
CA ASP A 226 1.95 18.15 0.26
C ASP A 226 0.85 18.06 -0.81
N TYR A 227 0.22 16.90 -0.89
CA TYR A 227 -0.85 16.62 -1.83
C TYR A 227 -2.10 16.12 -1.12
N GLY A 228 -3.25 16.64 -1.51
CA GLY A 228 -4.55 16.06 -1.17
C GLY A 228 -4.94 14.97 -2.17
N ALA A 229 -5.55 13.89 -1.67
CA ALA A 229 -6.14 12.87 -2.52
C ALA A 229 -7.65 13.07 -2.63
N TYR A 230 -8.16 13.16 -3.87
CA TYR A 230 -9.56 13.37 -4.21
C TYR A 230 -10.02 12.20 -5.08
N TYR A 231 -11.11 11.55 -4.68
CA TYR A 231 -11.58 10.31 -5.29
C TYR A 231 -12.92 10.52 -5.96
N VAL A 232 -12.96 10.37 -7.28
CA VAL A 232 -14.19 10.41 -8.09
C VAL A 232 -14.58 8.97 -8.42
N PRO A 233 -15.82 8.52 -8.17
CA PRO A 233 -16.26 7.19 -8.58
C PRO A 233 -16.05 6.99 -10.08
N ALA A 234 -15.41 5.87 -10.44
CA ALA A 234 -15.12 5.58 -11.84
C ALA A 234 -16.28 4.88 -12.58
N ILE A 235 -17.24 4.30 -11.87
CA ILE A 235 -18.41 3.65 -12.47
C ILE A 235 -19.39 4.71 -12.98
N GLN A 236 -20.06 4.44 -14.09
CA GLN A 236 -21.08 5.33 -14.65
C GLN A 236 -22.21 5.61 -13.63
N GLU A 237 -22.70 6.86 -13.61
CA GLU A 237 -23.63 7.37 -12.61
C GLU A 237 -24.93 6.54 -12.48
N GLU A 238 -25.40 5.93 -13.55
CA GLU A 238 -26.61 5.09 -13.54
C GLU A 238 -26.52 3.87 -12.64
N TYR A 239 -25.28 3.43 -12.30
CA TYR A 239 -25.00 2.30 -11.40
C TYR A 239 -24.68 2.74 -9.97
N ILE A 240 -24.62 4.05 -9.70
CA ILE A 240 -24.27 4.62 -8.40
C ILE A 240 -25.51 5.25 -7.77
N ARG A 241 -25.94 4.75 -6.61
CA ARG A 241 -27.13 5.32 -5.94
C ARG A 241 -26.92 6.71 -5.36
N ASN A 242 -25.72 6.96 -4.86
CA ASN A 242 -25.38 8.20 -4.16
C ASN A 242 -24.03 8.70 -4.70
N MET A 243 -24.08 9.46 -5.81
CA MET A 243 -22.91 10.17 -6.28
C MET A 243 -22.45 11.13 -5.17
N PRO A 244 -21.18 11.05 -4.72
CA PRO A 244 -20.69 11.95 -3.68
C PRO A 244 -20.77 13.40 -4.14
N LEU A 245 -21.08 14.27 -3.20
CA LEU A 245 -20.94 15.72 -3.35
C LEU A 245 -20.24 16.23 -2.10
N TRP A 246 -19.11 16.87 -2.30
CA TRP A 246 -18.29 17.34 -1.19
C TRP A 246 -19.02 18.41 -0.36
N ASP A 247 -19.02 18.24 0.94
CA ASP A 247 -19.72 19.08 1.91
C ASP A 247 -18.80 19.92 2.81
N GLY A 248 -17.48 19.93 2.50
CA GLY A 248 -16.47 20.65 3.27
C GLY A 248 -15.73 19.78 4.30
N ASN A 249 -16.06 18.50 4.40
CA ASN A 249 -15.46 17.59 5.37
C ASN A 249 -14.58 16.53 4.70
N ILE A 250 -13.74 15.89 5.51
CA ILE A 250 -13.01 14.65 5.15
C ILE A 250 -14.02 13.50 5.16
N ASN A 251 -13.96 12.64 4.14
CA ASN A 251 -14.89 11.52 3.97
C ASN A 251 -14.14 10.17 3.98
#